data_72836134e6b571702cf78a0b0d262ddd
#
_entry.id   72836134e6b571702cf78a0b0d262ddd
#
_cell.length_a   1.000
_cell.length_b   1.000
_cell.length_c   1.000
_cell.angle_alpha   90.00
_cell.angle_beta   90.00
_cell.angle_gamma   90.00
#
_symmetry.space_group_name_H-M   'P 1'
#
loop_
_entity.id
_entity.type
_entity.pdbx_description
1 polymer ?
#
loop_
_entity_poly.entity_id
_entity_poly.type
_entity_poly.pdbx_seq_one_letter_code
_entity_poly.pdbx_strand_id
1 'polypeptide(L)'
;LHQWQNHPQTQRQKIKKDRLFRHFTHATVTKWLSLIAEFRNRSNILPETPLIDDTIVLNYILRQNYFYSHSIRSYVLIIRMYRGELNYHEVKSQIIAHWSSMDKKVQYELWIHLLNQAGFLNRQGEIGYLAESWELYEVGIKNDLITDNKRISDLIYVNMIAAAAVVNKIETAKQLSQDYKSFLKPQFRKYTVA
;
A
#
# COMPACT_ATOMS: atom_id res chain seq x y z
N LEU A 1 -24.31 35.88 -33.12
CA LEU A 1 -23.46 35.70 -31.90
C LEU A 1 -23.25 34.23 -31.45
N HIS A 2 -23.77 33.20 -32.18
CA HIS A 2 -23.73 31.79 -31.76
C HIS A 2 -22.66 30.92 -32.49
N GLN A 3 -21.81 31.48 -33.34
CA GLN A 3 -20.85 30.67 -34.15
C GLN A 3 -19.49 30.41 -33.49
N TRP A 4 -19.17 31.00 -32.32
CA TRP A 4 -17.85 30.86 -31.68
C TRP A 4 -17.67 29.61 -30.83
N GLN A 5 -18.74 28.85 -30.53
CA GLN A 5 -18.65 27.72 -29.58
C GLN A 5 -18.13 26.41 -30.21
N ASN A 6 -18.05 26.29 -31.53
CA ASN A 6 -17.72 25.05 -32.23
C ASN A 6 -16.37 25.06 -32.97
N HIS A 7 -15.47 26.01 -32.67
CA HIS A 7 -14.16 26.01 -33.30
C HIS A 7 -13.33 24.82 -32.82
N PRO A 8 -12.72 23.98 -33.71
CA PRO A 8 -11.97 22.77 -33.32
C PRO A 8 -10.86 23.02 -32.31
N GLN A 9 -10.22 24.19 -32.34
CA GLN A 9 -9.20 24.59 -31.35
C GLN A 9 -9.79 24.79 -29.96
N THR A 10 -10.97 25.39 -29.84
CA THR A 10 -11.65 25.61 -28.55
C THR A 10 -12.07 24.28 -27.92
N GLN A 11 -12.57 23.36 -28.72
CA GLN A 11 -12.93 22.03 -28.29
C GLN A 11 -11.72 21.22 -27.81
N ARG A 12 -10.59 21.27 -28.56
CA ARG A 12 -9.31 20.63 -28.14
C ARG A 12 -8.78 21.22 -26.84
N GLN A 13 -8.86 22.53 -26.65
CA GLN A 13 -8.45 23.19 -25.41
C GLN A 13 -9.34 22.80 -24.23
N LYS A 14 -10.66 22.70 -24.42
CA LYS A 14 -11.59 22.23 -23.38
C LYS A 14 -11.26 20.79 -22.96
N ILE A 15 -11.08 19.88 -23.93
CA ILE A 15 -10.69 18.48 -23.66
C ILE A 15 -9.37 18.39 -22.87
N LYS A 16 -8.36 19.21 -23.24
CA LYS A 16 -7.08 19.25 -22.52
C LYS A 16 -7.26 19.73 -21.06
N LYS A 17 -8.05 20.79 -20.84
CA LYS A 17 -8.35 21.31 -19.51
C LYS A 17 -9.10 20.29 -18.66
N ASP A 18 -10.13 19.63 -19.20
CA ASP A 18 -10.90 18.61 -18.51
C ASP A 18 -10.02 17.39 -18.14
N ARG A 19 -9.12 16.99 -19.04
CA ARG A 19 -8.15 15.90 -18.79
C ARG A 19 -7.18 16.28 -17.69
N LEU A 20 -6.62 17.49 -17.73
CA LEU A 20 -5.71 17.99 -16.71
C LEU A 20 -6.39 18.07 -15.33
N PHE A 21 -7.62 18.59 -15.29
CA PHE A 21 -8.41 18.67 -14.07
C PHE A 21 -8.70 17.29 -13.47
N ARG A 22 -9.08 16.31 -14.30
CA ARG A 22 -9.28 14.93 -13.84
C ARG A 22 -8.01 14.32 -13.27
N HIS A 23 -6.87 14.52 -13.93
CA HIS A 23 -5.57 14.03 -13.40
C HIS A 23 -5.21 14.67 -12.07
N PHE A 24 -5.37 16.00 -11.95
CA PHE A 24 -5.10 16.71 -10.70
C PHE A 24 -6.01 16.22 -9.58
N THR A 25 -7.31 16.10 -9.85
CA THR A 25 -8.28 15.62 -8.86
C THR A 25 -7.98 14.19 -8.44
N HIS A 26 -7.65 13.30 -9.39
CA HIS A 26 -7.27 11.93 -9.11
C HIS A 26 -6.04 11.86 -8.20
N ALA A 27 -4.97 12.58 -8.51
CA ALA A 27 -3.75 12.61 -7.71
C ALA A 27 -4.01 13.14 -6.30
N THR A 28 -4.83 14.19 -6.16
CA THR A 28 -5.20 14.79 -4.88
C THR A 28 -6.01 13.80 -4.03
N VAL A 29 -7.01 13.15 -4.61
CA VAL A 29 -7.84 12.15 -3.93
C VAL A 29 -7.00 10.95 -3.48
N THR A 30 -6.14 10.45 -4.35
CA THR A 30 -5.22 9.34 -4.01
C THR A 30 -4.33 9.72 -2.84
N LYS A 31 -3.77 10.94 -2.83
CA LYS A 31 -2.93 11.43 -1.74
C LYS A 31 -3.69 11.56 -0.42
N TRP A 32 -4.91 12.06 -0.44
CA TRP A 32 -5.75 12.13 0.77
C TRP A 32 -6.04 10.76 1.34
N LEU A 33 -6.40 9.79 0.49
CA LEU A 33 -6.66 8.42 0.92
C LEU A 33 -5.42 7.75 1.49
N SER A 34 -4.25 7.95 0.87
CA SER A 34 -2.96 7.48 1.39
C SER A 34 -2.71 8.03 2.80
N LEU A 35 -2.93 9.33 3.03
CA LEU A 35 -2.79 9.93 4.37
C LEU A 35 -3.79 9.38 5.39
N ILE A 36 -5.06 9.22 5.01
CA ILE A 36 -6.08 8.65 5.88
C ILE A 36 -5.71 7.20 6.26
N ALA A 37 -5.30 6.39 5.29
CA ALA A 37 -4.86 5.02 5.54
C ALA A 37 -3.66 4.98 6.50
N GLU A 38 -2.69 5.88 6.33
CA GLU A 38 -1.53 6.00 7.23
C GLU A 38 -1.95 6.38 8.66
N PHE A 39 -2.85 7.35 8.83
CA PHE A 39 -3.36 7.72 10.15
C PHE A 39 -4.13 6.56 10.82
N ARG A 40 -4.95 5.84 10.07
CA ARG A 40 -5.66 4.65 10.57
C ARG A 40 -4.69 3.55 10.98
N ASN A 41 -3.66 3.29 10.19
CA ASN A 41 -2.59 2.35 10.53
C ASN A 41 -1.90 2.75 11.85
N ARG A 42 -1.56 4.02 12.02
CA ARG A 42 -0.94 4.53 13.26
C ARG A 42 -1.86 4.36 14.47
N SER A 43 -3.15 4.62 14.33
CA SER A 43 -4.12 4.44 15.42
C SER A 43 -4.23 2.99 15.87
N ASN A 44 -4.05 2.02 14.96
CA ASN A 44 -4.00 0.60 15.31
C ASN A 44 -2.73 0.21 16.08
N ILE A 45 -1.62 0.93 15.86
CA ILE A 45 -0.33 0.66 16.51
C ILE A 45 -0.17 1.47 17.80
N LEU A 46 -0.65 2.72 17.78
CA LEU A 46 -0.53 3.70 18.85
C LEU A 46 -1.94 4.20 19.24
N PRO A 47 -2.56 3.62 20.26
CA PRO A 47 -3.95 3.95 20.66
C PRO A 47 -4.19 5.43 20.95
N GLU A 48 -3.16 6.19 21.31
CA GLU A 48 -3.24 7.63 21.58
C GLU A 48 -3.35 8.49 20.31
N THR A 49 -3.19 7.89 19.12
CA THR A 49 -3.32 8.64 17.85
C THR A 49 -4.78 9.00 17.62
N PRO A 50 -5.12 10.29 17.45
CA PRO A 50 -6.50 10.71 17.23
C PRO A 50 -7.08 10.08 15.96
N LEU A 51 -8.31 9.58 16.04
CA LEU A 51 -9.03 9.08 14.88
C LEU A 51 -9.46 10.25 14.00
N ILE A 52 -9.16 10.16 12.72
CA ILE A 52 -9.66 11.11 11.72
C ILE A 52 -11.06 10.67 11.29
N ASP A 53 -11.99 11.63 11.23
CA ASP A 53 -13.28 11.41 10.57
C ASP A 53 -13.10 11.42 9.04
N ASP A 54 -12.96 10.22 8.50
CA ASP A 54 -12.80 9.98 7.07
C ASP A 54 -14.13 9.82 6.32
N THR A 55 -15.26 9.91 7.03
CA THR A 55 -16.61 9.68 6.48
C THR A 55 -16.92 10.66 5.35
N ILE A 56 -16.55 11.93 5.52
CA ILE A 56 -16.78 12.98 4.52
C ILE A 56 -16.04 12.67 3.22
N VAL A 57 -14.76 12.28 3.33
CA VAL A 57 -13.92 11.98 2.16
C VAL A 57 -14.39 10.72 1.45
N LEU A 58 -14.73 9.66 2.20
CA LEU A 58 -15.25 8.42 1.63
C LEU A 58 -16.58 8.66 0.91
N ASN A 59 -17.50 9.41 1.52
CA ASN A 59 -18.79 9.76 0.89
C ASN A 59 -18.59 10.60 -0.37
N TYR A 60 -17.64 11.53 -0.38
CA TYR A 60 -17.31 12.31 -1.57
C TYR A 60 -16.84 11.40 -2.70
N ILE A 61 -15.92 10.48 -2.42
CA ILE A 61 -15.38 9.53 -3.40
C ILE A 61 -16.48 8.63 -3.99
N LEU A 62 -17.36 8.12 -3.12
CA LEU A 62 -18.51 7.31 -3.53
C LEU A 62 -19.44 8.06 -4.49
N ARG A 63 -19.75 9.33 -4.18
CA ARG A 63 -20.64 10.17 -5.01
C ARG A 63 -20.03 10.55 -6.36
N GLN A 64 -18.71 10.71 -6.43
CA GLN A 64 -18.00 11.13 -7.65
C GLN A 64 -17.59 9.98 -8.57
N ASN A 65 -17.93 8.75 -8.20
CA ASN A 65 -17.62 7.54 -8.97
C ASN A 65 -16.13 7.39 -9.35
N TYR A 66 -15.22 7.69 -8.41
CA TYR A 66 -13.77 7.53 -8.62
C TYR A 66 -13.29 6.07 -8.63
N PHE A 67 -14.20 5.09 -8.49
CA PHE A 67 -13.86 3.67 -8.42
C PHE A 67 -13.35 3.05 -9.74
N TYR A 68 -13.30 3.82 -10.83
CA TYR A 68 -12.59 3.39 -12.04
C TYR A 68 -11.06 3.29 -11.82
N SER A 69 -10.52 3.96 -10.81
CA SER A 69 -9.10 3.87 -10.45
C SER A 69 -8.86 2.75 -9.45
N HIS A 70 -8.05 1.76 -9.81
CA HIS A 70 -7.66 0.69 -8.91
C HIS A 70 -6.91 1.20 -7.68
N SER A 71 -6.08 2.24 -7.82
CA SER A 71 -5.39 2.88 -6.70
C SER A 71 -6.36 3.45 -5.67
N ILE A 72 -7.34 4.24 -6.11
CA ILE A 72 -8.36 4.83 -5.23
C ILE A 72 -9.18 3.74 -4.56
N ARG A 73 -9.65 2.77 -5.33
CA ARG A 73 -10.41 1.63 -4.81
C ARG A 73 -9.63 0.87 -3.74
N SER A 74 -8.35 0.61 -3.97
CA SER A 74 -7.49 -0.11 -3.05
C SER A 74 -7.29 0.63 -1.72
N TYR A 75 -7.08 1.94 -1.75
CA TYR A 75 -7.01 2.72 -0.50
C TYR A 75 -8.34 2.74 0.26
N VAL A 76 -9.48 2.82 -0.44
CA VAL A 76 -10.81 2.71 0.22
C VAL A 76 -10.95 1.35 0.90
N LEU A 77 -10.52 0.26 0.26
CA LEU A 77 -10.52 -1.08 0.85
C LEU A 77 -9.63 -1.14 2.11
N ILE A 78 -8.42 -0.57 2.07
CA ILE A 78 -7.52 -0.49 3.22
C ILE A 78 -8.16 0.29 4.38
N ILE A 79 -8.76 1.45 4.11
CA ILE A 79 -9.42 2.26 5.13
C ILE A 79 -10.58 1.49 5.77
N ARG A 80 -11.42 0.83 4.96
CA ARG A 80 -12.54 0.01 5.45
C ARG A 80 -12.08 -1.20 6.25
N MET A 81 -10.95 -1.81 5.88
CA MET A 81 -10.31 -2.87 6.67
C MET A 81 -9.88 -2.34 8.05
N TYR A 82 -9.22 -1.19 8.12
CA TYR A 82 -8.83 -0.58 9.39
C TYR A 82 -10.01 -0.14 10.25
N ARG A 83 -11.18 0.10 9.65
CA ARG A 83 -12.44 0.35 10.35
C ARG A 83 -13.16 -0.93 10.82
N GLY A 84 -12.62 -2.10 10.49
CA GLY A 84 -13.25 -3.39 10.79
C GLY A 84 -14.48 -3.71 9.93
N GLU A 85 -14.71 -2.97 8.83
CA GLU A 85 -15.84 -3.18 7.92
C GLU A 85 -15.60 -4.31 6.92
N LEU A 86 -14.33 -4.62 6.64
CA LEU A 86 -13.90 -5.67 5.71
C LEU A 86 -12.82 -6.53 6.39
N ASN A 87 -12.82 -7.83 6.08
CA ASN A 87 -11.77 -8.70 6.57
C ASN A 87 -10.48 -8.57 5.73
N TYR A 88 -9.36 -8.94 6.35
CA TYR A 88 -8.03 -8.84 5.76
C TYR A 88 -7.89 -9.64 4.46
N HIS A 89 -8.34 -10.90 4.43
CA HIS A 89 -8.16 -11.78 3.29
C HIS A 89 -8.93 -11.29 2.05
N GLU A 90 -10.14 -10.76 2.26
CA GLU A 90 -10.94 -10.16 1.20
C GLU A 90 -10.21 -8.94 0.61
N VAL A 91 -9.71 -8.05 1.45
CA VAL A 91 -8.99 -6.84 1.03
C VAL A 91 -7.70 -7.20 0.32
N LYS A 92 -6.87 -8.11 0.89
CA LYS A 92 -5.64 -8.61 0.26
C LYS A 92 -5.93 -9.17 -1.13
N SER A 93 -6.92 -10.05 -1.26
CA SER A 93 -7.29 -10.68 -2.53
C SER A 93 -7.66 -9.65 -3.59
N GLN A 94 -8.51 -8.68 -3.25
CA GLN A 94 -8.94 -7.64 -4.19
C GLN A 94 -7.80 -6.72 -4.62
N ILE A 95 -6.87 -6.38 -3.73
CA ILE A 95 -5.70 -5.54 -4.04
C ILE A 95 -4.74 -6.29 -4.95
N ILE A 96 -4.41 -7.55 -4.62
CA ILE A 96 -3.47 -8.36 -5.41
C ILE A 96 -4.02 -8.64 -6.81
N ALA A 97 -5.33 -8.84 -6.97
CA ALA A 97 -5.96 -9.06 -8.28
C ALA A 97 -5.73 -7.90 -9.27
N HIS A 98 -5.54 -6.68 -8.77
CA HIS A 98 -5.32 -5.49 -9.60
C HIS A 98 -3.91 -4.91 -9.48
N TRP A 99 -2.96 -5.67 -8.92
CA TRP A 99 -1.63 -5.22 -8.57
C TRP A 99 -0.89 -4.55 -9.73
N SER A 100 -0.82 -5.21 -10.88
CA SER A 100 -0.10 -4.74 -12.07
C SER A 100 -0.66 -3.47 -12.71
N SER A 101 -1.88 -3.07 -12.36
CA SER A 101 -2.53 -1.87 -12.89
C SER A 101 -2.20 -0.60 -12.09
N MET A 102 -1.48 -0.73 -10.98
CA MET A 102 -1.11 0.38 -10.10
C MET A 102 0.36 0.75 -10.28
N ASP A 103 0.68 2.03 -10.07
CA ASP A 103 2.08 2.46 -10.07
C ASP A 103 2.86 1.89 -8.86
N LYS A 104 4.19 1.81 -9.00
CA LYS A 104 5.06 1.16 -8.03
C LYS A 104 5.00 1.79 -6.63
N LYS A 105 4.78 3.09 -6.55
CA LYS A 105 4.66 3.80 -5.28
C LYS A 105 3.38 3.38 -4.55
N VAL A 106 2.25 3.32 -5.25
CA VAL A 106 0.98 2.85 -4.68
C VAL A 106 1.09 1.38 -4.27
N GLN A 107 1.69 0.53 -5.11
CA GLN A 107 1.96 -0.87 -4.78
C GLN A 107 2.74 -0.98 -3.45
N TYR A 108 3.82 -0.22 -3.30
CA TYR A 108 4.63 -0.22 -2.08
C TYR A 108 3.81 0.22 -0.85
N GLU A 109 3.07 1.33 -0.93
CA GLU A 109 2.26 1.83 0.17
C GLU A 109 1.19 0.81 0.60
N LEU A 110 0.47 0.21 -0.36
CA LEU A 110 -0.56 -0.81 -0.08
C LEU A 110 0.05 -2.10 0.50
N TRP A 111 1.21 -2.51 0.00
CA TRP A 111 1.96 -3.66 0.52
C TRP A 111 2.34 -3.46 1.99
N ILE A 112 2.84 -2.28 2.36
CA ILE A 112 3.14 -1.94 3.76
C ILE A 112 1.87 -1.98 4.62
N HIS A 113 0.75 -1.46 4.14
CA HIS A 113 -0.52 -1.51 4.88
C HIS A 113 -0.97 -2.95 5.14
N LEU A 114 -0.87 -3.83 4.16
CA LEU A 114 -1.21 -5.25 4.31
C LEU A 114 -0.27 -5.96 5.29
N LEU A 115 1.04 -5.71 5.22
CA LEU A 115 2.03 -6.26 6.18
C LEU A 115 1.75 -5.79 7.61
N ASN A 116 1.48 -4.50 7.80
CA ASN A 116 1.18 -3.95 9.12
C ASN A 116 -0.09 -4.55 9.72
N GLN A 117 -1.12 -4.75 8.91
CA GLN A 117 -2.36 -5.38 9.36
C GLN A 117 -2.16 -6.85 9.70
N ALA A 118 -1.44 -7.63 8.88
CA ALA A 118 -1.09 -9.01 9.19
C ALA A 118 -0.30 -9.10 10.51
N GLY A 119 0.68 -8.21 10.70
CA GLY A 119 1.44 -8.11 11.95
C GLY A 119 0.58 -7.71 13.16
N PHE A 120 -0.41 -6.83 12.96
CA PHE A 120 -1.36 -6.46 14.02
C PHE A 120 -2.22 -7.65 14.42
N LEU A 121 -2.84 -8.36 13.47
CA LEU A 121 -3.70 -9.52 13.72
C LEU A 121 -2.92 -10.66 14.38
N ASN A 122 -1.67 -10.89 13.97
CA ASN A 122 -0.80 -11.86 14.61
C ASN A 122 -0.54 -11.50 16.09
N ARG A 123 -0.32 -10.22 16.43
CA ARG A 123 -0.17 -9.77 17.82
C ARG A 123 -1.45 -9.91 18.66
N GLN A 124 -2.63 -9.90 18.02
CA GLN A 124 -3.90 -10.20 18.67
C GLN A 124 -4.12 -11.71 18.92
N GLY A 125 -3.16 -12.54 18.53
CA GLY A 125 -3.22 -13.99 18.73
C GLY A 125 -3.94 -14.74 17.62
N GLU A 126 -4.27 -14.08 16.53
CA GLU A 126 -4.89 -14.75 15.38
C GLU A 126 -3.88 -15.62 14.64
N ILE A 127 -4.18 -16.92 14.53
CA ILE A 127 -3.29 -17.92 13.94
C ILE A 127 -3.22 -17.76 12.42
N GLY A 128 -2.03 -17.93 11.85
CA GLY A 128 -1.82 -17.97 10.39
C GLY A 128 -1.27 -16.68 9.80
N TYR A 129 -1.36 -15.54 10.48
CA TYR A 129 -0.93 -14.25 9.91
C TYR A 129 0.60 -14.09 9.75
N LEU A 130 1.41 -14.95 10.36
CA LEU A 130 2.84 -15.03 10.04
C LEU A 130 3.07 -15.65 8.65
N ALA A 131 2.30 -16.67 8.28
CA ALA A 131 2.33 -17.23 6.93
C ALA A 131 1.84 -16.21 5.89
N GLU A 132 0.78 -15.46 6.21
CA GLU A 132 0.29 -14.36 5.39
C GLU A 132 1.36 -13.28 5.17
N SER A 133 2.12 -12.94 6.21
CA SER A 133 3.23 -12.00 6.10
C SER A 133 4.31 -12.53 5.15
N TRP A 134 4.61 -13.84 5.20
CA TRP A 134 5.56 -14.46 4.28
C TRP A 134 5.08 -14.35 2.82
N GLU A 135 3.81 -14.68 2.52
CA GLU A 135 3.25 -14.53 1.17
C GLU A 135 3.38 -13.10 0.65
N LEU A 136 3.15 -12.10 1.52
CA LEU A 136 3.35 -10.69 1.17
C LEU A 136 4.82 -10.36 0.90
N TYR A 137 5.77 -10.94 1.64
CA TYR A 137 7.19 -10.76 1.33
C TYR A 137 7.56 -11.39 -0.01
N GLU A 138 7.02 -12.56 -0.37
CA GLU A 138 7.20 -13.14 -1.71
C GLU A 138 6.65 -12.20 -2.81
N VAL A 139 5.48 -11.57 -2.59
CA VAL A 139 4.96 -10.54 -3.50
C VAL A 139 5.90 -9.34 -3.57
N GLY A 140 6.42 -8.87 -2.45
CA GLY A 140 7.36 -7.74 -2.38
C GLY A 140 8.67 -8.03 -3.12
N ILE A 141 9.24 -9.22 -2.96
CA ILE A 141 10.45 -9.67 -3.67
C ILE A 141 10.19 -9.74 -5.17
N LYS A 142 9.12 -10.42 -5.58
CA LYS A 142 8.75 -10.61 -6.99
C LYS A 142 8.53 -9.27 -7.72
N ASN A 143 8.01 -8.27 -7.03
CA ASN A 143 7.70 -6.96 -7.58
C ASN A 143 8.74 -5.90 -7.24
N ASP A 144 9.91 -6.28 -6.70
CA ASP A 144 11.01 -5.38 -6.39
C ASP A 144 10.58 -4.19 -5.49
N LEU A 145 9.82 -4.51 -4.41
CA LEU A 145 9.35 -3.53 -3.42
C LEU A 145 10.20 -3.54 -2.15
N ILE A 146 11.04 -4.56 -1.96
CA ILE A 146 11.82 -4.75 -0.72
C ILE A 146 12.87 -3.65 -0.53
N THR A 147 13.39 -3.11 -1.63
CA THR A 147 14.43 -2.09 -1.58
C THR A 147 13.98 -0.77 -2.21
N ASP A 148 14.38 0.33 -1.59
CA ASP A 148 14.29 1.66 -2.18
C ASP A 148 15.69 2.23 -2.35
N ASN A 149 16.06 2.63 -3.58
CA ASN A 149 17.38 3.17 -3.91
C ASN A 149 18.55 2.32 -3.38
N LYS A 150 18.46 1.00 -3.55
CA LYS A 150 19.45 0.03 -3.02
C LYS A 150 19.59 0.07 -1.49
N ARG A 151 18.51 0.40 -0.79
CA ARG A 151 18.44 0.34 0.68
C ARG A 151 17.22 -0.46 1.10
N ILE A 152 17.37 -1.24 2.15
CA ILE A 152 16.27 -1.93 2.82
C ILE A 152 16.11 -1.36 4.23
N SER A 153 14.87 -1.24 4.69
CA SER A 153 14.60 -0.97 6.09
C SER A 153 15.05 -2.17 6.93
N ASP A 154 15.75 -1.91 8.03
CA ASP A 154 16.15 -2.93 9.01
C ASP A 154 14.95 -3.72 9.53
N LEU A 155 13.81 -3.07 9.75
CA LEU A 155 12.57 -3.72 10.17
C LEU A 155 12.02 -4.67 9.10
N ILE A 156 11.97 -4.25 7.84
CA ILE A 156 11.54 -5.11 6.71
C ILE A 156 12.48 -6.30 6.58
N TYR A 157 13.80 -6.09 6.66
CA TYR A 157 14.79 -7.14 6.57
C TYR A 157 14.60 -8.20 7.65
N VAL A 158 14.54 -7.79 8.92
CA VAL A 158 14.39 -8.72 10.05
C VAL A 158 13.08 -9.48 9.97
N ASN A 159 11.97 -8.78 9.72
CA ASN A 159 10.65 -9.40 9.67
C ASN A 159 10.50 -10.36 8.48
N MET A 160 11.10 -10.06 7.33
CA MET A 160 11.12 -10.94 6.16
C MET A 160 11.83 -12.26 6.44
N ILE A 161 13.01 -12.20 7.06
CA ILE A 161 13.79 -13.40 7.42
C ILE A 161 13.04 -14.20 8.49
N ALA A 162 12.50 -13.53 9.51
CA ALA A 162 11.71 -14.18 10.56
C ALA A 162 10.46 -14.87 9.99
N ALA A 163 9.74 -14.22 9.09
CA ALA A 163 8.56 -14.80 8.44
C ALA A 163 8.92 -16.07 7.64
N ALA A 164 10.02 -16.05 6.87
CA ALA A 164 10.51 -17.22 6.15
C ALA A 164 10.86 -18.37 7.10
N ALA A 165 11.54 -18.07 8.21
CA ALA A 165 11.93 -19.07 9.21
C ALA A 165 10.70 -19.71 9.88
N VAL A 166 9.69 -18.91 10.24
CA VAL A 166 8.46 -19.39 10.90
C VAL A 166 7.67 -20.34 10.00
N VAL A 167 7.64 -20.11 8.69
CA VAL A 167 6.99 -21.02 7.74
C VAL A 167 7.90 -22.18 7.29
N ASN A 168 8.96 -22.45 8.06
CA ASN A 168 9.92 -23.54 7.84
C ASN A 168 10.72 -23.45 6.52
N LYS A 169 10.89 -22.23 5.98
CA LYS A 169 11.74 -21.97 4.80
C LYS A 169 13.14 -21.52 5.22
N ILE A 170 13.84 -22.35 6.00
CA ILE A 170 15.10 -21.98 6.64
C ILE A 170 16.19 -21.62 5.62
N GLU A 171 16.33 -22.41 4.55
CA GLU A 171 17.35 -22.12 3.52
C GLU A 171 17.03 -20.82 2.76
N THR A 172 15.74 -20.54 2.51
CA THR A 172 15.32 -19.26 1.95
C THR A 172 15.66 -18.11 2.89
N ALA A 173 15.41 -18.26 4.20
CA ALA A 173 15.76 -17.25 5.20
C ALA A 173 17.26 -16.94 5.20
N LYS A 174 18.11 -17.97 5.15
CA LYS A 174 19.57 -17.82 5.04
C LYS A 174 19.97 -17.08 3.77
N GLN A 175 19.41 -17.47 2.62
CA GLN A 175 19.69 -16.84 1.33
C GLN A 175 19.31 -15.37 1.35
N LEU A 176 18.10 -15.03 1.80
CA LEU A 176 17.63 -13.65 1.93
C LEU A 176 18.52 -12.83 2.86
N SER A 177 18.98 -13.44 3.97
CA SER A 177 19.92 -12.79 4.89
C SER A 177 21.20 -12.38 4.20
N GLN A 178 21.73 -13.21 3.31
CA GLN A 178 22.95 -12.92 2.55
C GLN A 178 22.70 -11.89 1.44
N ASP A 179 21.66 -12.09 0.64
CA ASP A 179 21.35 -11.27 -0.53
C ASP A 179 21.06 -9.80 -0.17
N TYR A 180 20.32 -9.58 0.92
CA TYR A 180 19.89 -8.24 1.32
C TYR A 180 20.79 -7.56 2.36
N LYS A 181 21.77 -8.27 2.95
CA LYS A 181 22.69 -7.72 3.95
C LYS A 181 23.41 -6.44 3.47
N SER A 182 23.84 -6.43 2.22
CA SER A 182 24.58 -5.29 1.64
C SER A 182 23.73 -4.03 1.50
N PHE A 183 22.40 -4.15 1.46
CA PHE A 183 21.46 -3.04 1.35
C PHE A 183 21.07 -2.41 2.69
N LEU A 184 21.46 -3.05 3.82
CA LEU A 184 21.31 -2.49 5.15
C LEU A 184 22.28 -1.32 5.38
N LYS A 185 21.87 -0.37 6.27
CA LYS A 185 22.80 0.64 6.77
C LYS A 185 24.01 -0.02 7.44
N PRO A 186 25.23 0.55 7.32
CA PRO A 186 26.46 -0.07 7.84
C PRO A 186 26.39 -0.46 9.33
N GLN A 187 25.72 0.34 10.15
CA GLN A 187 25.55 0.10 11.58
C GLN A 187 24.76 -1.17 11.90
N PHE A 188 23.84 -1.60 11.03
CA PHE A 188 23.01 -2.79 11.23
C PHE A 188 23.64 -4.07 10.66
N ARG A 189 24.58 -3.95 9.73
CA ARG A 189 25.27 -5.13 9.13
C ARG A 189 26.02 -5.97 10.14
N LYS A 190 26.41 -5.40 11.27
CA LYS A 190 27.17 -6.08 12.35
C LYS A 190 26.32 -7.10 13.10
N TYR A 191 25.00 -6.93 13.12
CA TYR A 191 24.06 -7.75 13.89
C TYR A 191 23.41 -8.86 13.05
N THR A 192 23.71 -8.95 11.76
CA THR A 192 23.24 -10.04 10.93
C THR A 192 24.14 -11.24 11.17
N VAL A 193 23.60 -12.22 11.91
CA VAL A 193 24.27 -13.46 12.24
C VAL A 193 24.62 -14.22 10.95
N ALA A 194 25.82 -14.79 10.94
CA ALA A 194 26.29 -15.69 9.91
C ALA A 194 25.49 -16.99 9.93
#